data_6a06ea5fea725600ac83faa437103d69
#
_entry.id   6a06ea5fea725600ac83faa437103d69
#
_cell.length_a   1.000
_cell.length_b   1.000
_cell.length_c   1.000
_cell.angle_alpha   90.00
_cell.angle_beta   90.00
_cell.angle_gamma   90.00
#
_symmetry.space_group_name_H-M   'P 1'
#
loop_
_entity.id
_entity.type
_entity.pdbx_description
1 polymer ?
#
loop_
_entity_poly.entity_id
_entity_poly.type
_entity_poly.pdbx_seq_one_letter_code
_entity_poly.pdbx_strand_id
1 'polypeptide(L)'
;MVILLTFSSVCAANRLSGGADQHPPAILDVVIVRPPYREISAMALLLAVFLTACHKEEQAVEGVAKKAESAEHQAQATATERDQERAELDLIPLPTKSLYIDIHDPSAWENPFLAVGPDVITMRILMADVNPTPAGEGNLLRPVAARRQELQLRPTDLNKAIAAIPAGAWPYGRVIAVAESPAAAAKDRPKVRRNVEAAIQQLNDLGVVVEEWPAR
;
A
#
# COMPACT_ATOMS: atom_id res chain seq x y z
N MET A 1 -40.77 -15.39 5.16
CA MET A 1 -41.17 -15.45 3.75
C MET A 1 -40.54 -14.26 3.07
N VAL A 2 -39.33 -14.49 2.46
CA VAL A 2 -38.48 -13.45 1.87
C VAL A 2 -38.73 -13.44 0.37
N ILE A 3 -39.23 -12.35 -0.15
CA ILE A 3 -39.41 -12.13 -1.60
C ILE A 3 -38.22 -11.36 -2.11
N LEU A 4 -37.37 -12.03 -2.86
CA LEU A 4 -36.26 -11.45 -3.65
C LEU A 4 -36.84 -10.91 -4.96
N LEU A 5 -36.89 -9.59 -5.12
CA LEU A 5 -37.14 -8.94 -6.41
C LEU A 5 -35.82 -8.48 -7.02
N THR A 6 -35.37 -9.22 -8.02
CA THR A 6 -34.26 -8.83 -8.90
C THR A 6 -34.76 -7.84 -9.94
N PHE A 7 -34.28 -6.59 -9.87
CA PHE A 7 -34.44 -5.62 -10.95
C PHE A 7 -33.23 -5.64 -11.86
N SER A 8 -33.45 -6.13 -13.08
CA SER A 8 -32.49 -6.04 -14.18
C SER A 8 -32.67 -4.68 -14.86
N SER A 9 -31.69 -3.80 -14.75
CA SER A 9 -31.69 -2.50 -15.43
C SER A 9 -31.01 -2.66 -16.79
N VAL A 10 -31.81 -2.63 -17.86
CA VAL A 10 -31.35 -2.60 -19.24
C VAL A 10 -31.19 -1.13 -19.65
N CYS A 11 -29.95 -0.67 -19.82
CA CYS A 11 -29.65 0.59 -20.49
C CYS A 11 -29.74 0.38 -22.01
N ALA A 12 -30.78 0.92 -22.65
CA ALA A 12 -30.88 0.99 -24.09
C ALA A 12 -30.32 2.32 -24.61
N ALA A 13 -29.27 2.21 -25.40
CA ALA A 13 -28.71 3.33 -26.17
C ALA A 13 -29.65 3.71 -27.30
N ASN A 14 -30.01 4.97 -27.35
CA ASN A 14 -30.86 5.55 -28.40
C ASN A 14 -29.99 6.06 -29.56
N ARG A 15 -30.09 5.43 -30.74
CA ARG A 15 -29.46 5.87 -31.98
C ARG A 15 -30.53 6.46 -32.90
N LEU A 16 -30.33 7.72 -33.25
CA LEU A 16 -31.09 8.49 -34.23
C LEU A 16 -31.03 7.86 -35.63
N SER A 17 -32.16 7.73 -36.28
CA SER A 17 -32.26 7.71 -37.73
C SER A 17 -33.72 8.02 -38.14
N GLY A 18 -33.89 8.97 -39.05
CA GLY A 18 -35.14 9.56 -39.46
C GLY A 18 -35.97 8.67 -40.38
N GLY A 19 -37.20 9.02 -40.51
CA GLY A 19 -38.16 8.43 -41.43
C GLY A 19 -39.53 9.09 -41.26
N ALA A 20 -39.86 9.96 -42.18
CA ALA A 20 -41.19 10.59 -42.25
C ALA A 20 -42.19 9.58 -42.78
N ASP A 21 -43.32 9.40 -42.09
CA ASP A 21 -44.56 8.92 -42.71
C ASP A 21 -45.78 9.53 -41.99
N GLN A 22 -46.58 10.22 -42.80
CA GLN A 22 -47.80 10.88 -42.43
C GLN A 22 -48.94 9.85 -42.31
N HIS A 23 -49.59 9.81 -41.15
CA HIS A 23 -50.93 9.20 -41.03
C HIS A 23 -51.91 10.17 -40.37
N PRO A 24 -53.21 10.16 -40.81
CA PRO A 24 -54.15 11.16 -40.42
C PRO A 24 -54.69 11.03 -39.01
N PRO A 25 -55.25 12.07 -38.40
CA PRO A 25 -55.66 12.09 -37.01
C PRO A 25 -56.94 11.26 -36.79
N ALA A 26 -56.82 10.23 -35.97
CA ALA A 26 -57.97 9.56 -35.39
C ALA A 26 -58.55 10.46 -34.28
N ILE A 27 -59.81 10.83 -34.44
CA ILE A 27 -60.60 11.53 -33.42
C ILE A 27 -60.79 10.57 -32.25
N LEU A 28 -60.09 10.80 -31.16
CA LEU A 28 -60.28 10.08 -29.90
C LEU A 28 -61.35 10.84 -29.10
N ASP A 29 -62.52 10.24 -28.99
CA ASP A 29 -63.55 10.63 -28.01
C ASP A 29 -62.97 10.52 -26.59
N VAL A 30 -62.68 11.67 -25.98
CA VAL A 30 -62.22 11.76 -24.61
C VAL A 30 -63.43 11.56 -23.70
N VAL A 31 -63.67 10.33 -23.27
CA VAL A 31 -64.58 10.02 -22.14
C VAL A 31 -63.94 10.52 -20.87
N ILE A 32 -64.36 11.65 -20.35
CA ILE A 32 -63.94 12.21 -19.07
C ILE A 32 -64.65 11.37 -17.98
N VAL A 33 -63.98 10.28 -17.57
CA VAL A 33 -64.36 9.52 -16.33
C VAL A 33 -63.81 10.33 -15.16
N ARG A 34 -64.72 10.94 -14.38
CA ARG A 34 -64.37 11.58 -13.10
C ARG A 34 -63.98 10.51 -12.10
N PRO A 35 -62.66 10.42 -11.66
CA PRO A 35 -62.30 9.46 -10.62
C PRO A 35 -62.86 9.92 -9.27
N PRO A 36 -63.31 9.01 -8.43
CA PRO A 36 -63.76 9.31 -7.09
C PRO A 36 -62.54 9.81 -6.24
N TYR A 37 -62.74 10.88 -5.51
CA TYR A 37 -61.73 11.62 -4.72
C TYR A 37 -60.83 10.76 -3.76
N ARG A 38 -61.20 9.50 -3.56
CA ARG A 38 -60.44 8.55 -2.71
C ARG A 38 -59.16 8.02 -3.36
N GLU A 39 -59.05 8.04 -4.70
CA GLU A 39 -57.89 7.52 -5.41
C GLU A 39 -56.76 8.55 -5.56
N ILE A 40 -57.10 9.83 -5.49
CA ILE A 40 -56.12 10.91 -5.60
C ILE A 40 -55.17 10.92 -4.38
N SER A 41 -55.64 10.57 -3.20
CA SER A 41 -54.82 10.47 -1.97
C SER A 41 -53.78 9.36 -2.04
N ALA A 42 -54.11 8.23 -2.66
CA ALA A 42 -53.20 7.08 -2.76
C ALA A 42 -52.07 7.38 -3.77
N MET A 43 -52.38 8.09 -4.87
CA MET A 43 -51.39 8.48 -5.89
C MET A 43 -50.42 9.55 -5.36
N ALA A 44 -50.93 10.52 -4.58
CA ALA A 44 -50.08 11.53 -3.94
C ALA A 44 -49.13 10.93 -2.90
N LEU A 45 -49.57 9.91 -2.17
CA LEU A 45 -48.74 9.19 -1.17
C LEU A 45 -47.65 8.36 -1.86
N LEU A 46 -47.98 7.71 -3.00
CA LEU A 46 -46.99 6.98 -3.79
C LEU A 46 -45.93 7.94 -4.40
N LEU A 47 -46.35 9.10 -4.89
CA LEU A 47 -45.41 10.11 -5.43
C LEU A 47 -44.46 10.66 -4.35
N ALA A 48 -44.96 10.88 -3.13
CA ALA A 48 -44.14 11.33 -2.02
C ALA A 48 -43.09 10.27 -1.59
N VAL A 49 -43.45 8.99 -1.65
CA VAL A 49 -42.48 7.88 -1.34
C VAL A 49 -41.41 7.78 -2.42
N PHE A 50 -41.76 7.99 -3.69
CA PHE A 50 -40.76 7.99 -4.78
C PHE A 50 -39.80 9.18 -4.68
N LEU A 51 -40.25 10.36 -4.30
CA LEU A 51 -39.40 11.53 -4.14
C LEU A 51 -38.43 11.41 -2.96
N THR A 52 -38.81 10.72 -1.88
CA THR A 52 -37.90 10.48 -0.75
C THR A 52 -36.88 9.36 -1.00
N ALA A 53 -37.17 8.43 -1.92
CA ALA A 53 -36.21 7.38 -2.30
C ALA A 53 -35.03 7.94 -3.11
N CYS A 54 -35.28 8.91 -4.02
CA CYS A 54 -34.21 9.52 -4.83
C CYS A 54 -33.18 10.31 -3.99
N HIS A 55 -33.60 10.95 -2.89
CA HIS A 55 -32.67 11.72 -2.03
C HIS A 55 -31.65 10.85 -1.26
N LYS A 56 -31.98 9.59 -1.01
CA LYS A 56 -31.03 8.67 -0.34
C LYS A 56 -29.93 8.17 -1.28
N GLU A 57 -30.20 8.06 -2.55
CA GLU A 57 -29.22 7.61 -3.55
C GLU A 57 -28.16 8.70 -3.83
N GLU A 58 -28.54 9.98 -3.88
CA GLU A 58 -27.57 11.08 -4.04
C GLU A 58 -26.57 11.14 -2.88
N GLN A 59 -27.04 10.99 -1.64
CA GLN A 59 -26.15 10.99 -0.47
C GLN A 59 -25.18 9.80 -0.44
N ALA A 60 -25.61 8.64 -0.94
CA ALA A 60 -24.75 7.46 -1.05
C ALA A 60 -23.66 7.66 -2.11
N VAL A 61 -23.99 8.28 -3.26
CA VAL A 61 -23.02 8.58 -4.32
C VAL A 61 -22.00 9.63 -3.88
N GLU A 62 -22.44 10.71 -3.20
CA GLU A 62 -21.52 11.71 -2.63
C GLU A 62 -20.56 11.10 -1.58
N GLY A 63 -21.05 10.19 -0.75
CA GLY A 63 -20.22 9.48 0.24
C GLY A 63 -19.17 8.59 -0.41
N VAL A 64 -19.48 7.94 -1.53
CA VAL A 64 -18.52 7.14 -2.30
C VAL A 64 -17.51 8.02 -3.02
N ALA A 65 -17.94 9.14 -3.62
CA ALA A 65 -17.06 10.08 -4.29
C ALA A 65 -16.03 10.68 -3.32
N LYS A 66 -16.46 11.15 -2.14
CA LYS A 66 -15.56 11.66 -1.09
C LYS A 66 -14.56 10.61 -0.58
N LYS A 67 -14.99 9.33 -0.47
CA LYS A 67 -14.07 8.25 -0.11
C LYS A 67 -13.06 7.97 -1.22
N ALA A 68 -13.47 8.03 -2.49
CA ALA A 68 -12.56 7.86 -3.61
C ALA A 68 -11.52 8.98 -3.66
N GLU A 69 -11.93 10.25 -3.55
CA GLU A 69 -11.01 11.38 -3.48
C GLU A 69 -10.03 11.27 -2.29
N SER A 70 -10.53 10.89 -1.11
CA SER A 70 -9.64 10.71 0.05
C SER A 70 -8.64 9.57 -0.15
N ALA A 71 -9.04 8.48 -0.80
CA ALA A 71 -8.16 7.36 -1.14
C ALA A 71 -7.11 7.76 -2.19
N GLU A 72 -7.49 8.56 -3.19
CA GLU A 72 -6.55 9.09 -4.20
C GLU A 72 -5.53 10.04 -3.55
N HIS A 73 -5.97 10.96 -2.70
CA HIS A 73 -5.05 11.84 -1.96
C HIS A 73 -4.09 11.07 -1.06
N GLN A 74 -4.56 10.01 -0.39
CA GLN A 74 -3.70 9.16 0.41
C GLN A 74 -2.71 8.37 -0.45
N ALA A 75 -3.15 7.86 -1.60
CA ALA A 75 -2.27 7.15 -2.54
C ALA A 75 -1.18 8.08 -3.10
N GLN A 76 -1.54 9.32 -3.47
CA GLN A 76 -0.59 10.33 -3.93
C GLN A 76 0.41 10.71 -2.84
N ALA A 77 -0.05 10.95 -1.61
CA ALA A 77 0.83 11.25 -0.49
C ALA A 77 1.83 10.11 -0.22
N THR A 78 1.35 8.87 -0.24
CA THR A 78 2.20 7.69 -0.07
C THR A 78 3.20 7.52 -1.21
N ALA A 79 2.81 7.80 -2.46
CA ALA A 79 3.71 7.76 -3.60
C ALA A 79 4.81 8.83 -3.48
N THR A 80 4.45 10.06 -3.11
CA THR A 80 5.40 11.16 -2.90
C THR A 80 6.39 10.85 -1.77
N GLU A 81 5.91 10.26 -0.67
CA GLU A 81 6.78 9.84 0.45
C GLU A 81 7.80 8.78 -0.01
N ARG A 82 7.37 7.77 -0.77
CA ARG A 82 8.26 6.75 -1.34
C ARG A 82 9.30 7.33 -2.29
N ASP A 83 8.90 8.29 -3.13
CA ASP A 83 9.83 8.94 -4.06
C ASP A 83 10.89 9.74 -3.30
N GLN A 84 10.55 10.38 -2.18
CA GLN A 84 11.48 11.06 -1.30
C GLN A 84 12.44 10.07 -0.62
N GLU A 85 11.91 9.00 -0.02
CA GLU A 85 12.72 7.93 0.59
C GLU A 85 13.70 7.32 -0.41
N ARG A 86 13.26 7.10 -1.65
CA ARG A 86 14.11 6.61 -2.72
C ARG A 86 15.19 7.62 -3.12
N ALA A 87 14.84 8.89 -3.22
CA ALA A 87 15.80 9.95 -3.58
C ALA A 87 16.92 10.07 -2.53
N GLU A 88 16.63 9.89 -1.24
CA GLU A 88 17.63 9.84 -0.18
C GLU A 88 18.57 8.63 -0.34
N LEU A 89 18.02 7.48 -0.69
CA LEU A 89 18.80 6.27 -0.93
C LEU A 89 19.63 6.33 -2.22
N ASP A 90 19.19 7.08 -3.22
CA ASP A 90 19.93 7.25 -4.48
C ASP A 90 21.25 8.04 -4.29
N LEU A 91 21.42 8.72 -3.16
CA LEU A 91 22.71 9.31 -2.76
C LEU A 91 23.75 8.25 -2.36
N ILE A 92 23.30 7.03 -2.01
CA ILE A 92 24.18 5.93 -1.66
C ILE A 92 24.60 5.21 -2.96
N PRO A 93 25.90 4.97 -3.20
CA PRO A 93 26.35 4.32 -4.42
C PRO A 93 25.77 2.92 -4.58
N LEU A 94 25.67 2.46 -5.82
CA LEU A 94 25.30 1.08 -6.12
C LEU A 94 26.32 0.11 -5.50
N PRO A 95 25.90 -1.07 -5.08
CA PRO A 95 26.78 -2.01 -4.40
C PRO A 95 27.84 -2.57 -5.32
N THR A 96 29.05 -2.67 -4.80
CA THR A 96 30.18 -3.33 -5.47
C THR A 96 30.25 -4.77 -4.99
N LYS A 97 29.77 -5.70 -5.79
CA LYS A 97 29.59 -7.11 -5.43
C LYS A 97 30.88 -7.79 -4.91
N SER A 98 32.05 -7.43 -5.45
CA SER A 98 33.34 -7.96 -5.02
C SER A 98 33.70 -7.62 -3.56
N LEU A 99 33.06 -6.62 -2.96
CA LEU A 99 33.33 -6.25 -1.57
C LEU A 99 32.63 -7.15 -0.55
N TYR A 100 31.57 -7.87 -0.94
CA TYR A 100 30.74 -8.61 0.01
C TYR A 100 30.39 -10.04 -0.39
N ILE A 101 30.71 -10.45 -1.63
CA ILE A 101 30.30 -11.78 -2.16
C ILE A 101 30.79 -12.96 -1.32
N ASP A 102 31.93 -12.81 -0.66
CA ASP A 102 32.51 -13.86 0.19
C ASP A 102 32.09 -13.75 1.66
N ILE A 103 31.28 -12.75 2.00
CA ILE A 103 30.84 -12.53 3.37
C ILE A 103 29.51 -13.26 3.59
N HIS A 104 29.56 -14.38 4.30
CA HIS A 104 28.39 -15.18 4.64
C HIS A 104 28.14 -15.29 6.15
N ASP A 105 28.93 -14.58 6.95
CA ASP A 105 28.77 -14.51 8.40
C ASP A 105 28.11 -13.19 8.80
N PRO A 106 26.95 -13.23 9.51
CA PRO A 106 26.31 -12.03 10.02
C PRO A 106 27.23 -11.16 10.89
N SER A 107 28.22 -11.76 11.58
CA SER A 107 29.16 -11.01 12.43
C SER A 107 30.17 -10.19 11.62
N ALA A 108 30.50 -10.62 10.41
CA ALA A 108 31.40 -9.95 9.47
C ALA A 108 30.70 -9.00 8.51
N TRP A 109 29.37 -9.03 8.47
CA TRP A 109 28.57 -8.15 7.60
C TRP A 109 28.47 -6.75 8.20
N GLU A 110 28.98 -5.76 7.48
CA GLU A 110 29.07 -4.37 7.96
C GLU A 110 27.91 -3.48 7.50
N ASN A 111 27.26 -3.82 6.39
CA ASN A 111 26.05 -3.14 5.92
C ASN A 111 24.84 -3.46 6.83
N PRO A 112 23.72 -2.75 6.66
CA PRO A 112 22.50 -3.09 7.37
C PRO A 112 22.08 -4.54 7.14
N PHE A 113 21.59 -5.18 8.20
CA PHE A 113 21.17 -6.57 8.21
C PHE A 113 19.78 -6.69 8.83
N LEU A 114 18.89 -7.41 8.17
CA LEU A 114 17.52 -7.63 8.64
C LEU A 114 17.30 -9.10 9.03
N ALA A 115 16.92 -9.32 10.28
CA ALA A 115 16.41 -10.60 10.76
C ALA A 115 14.87 -10.49 10.85
N VAL A 116 14.18 -11.14 9.93
CA VAL A 116 12.73 -11.02 9.78
C VAL A 116 12.02 -12.06 10.61
N GLY A 117 11.21 -11.62 11.56
CA GLY A 117 10.38 -12.44 12.43
C GLY A 117 8.90 -12.48 11.99
N PRO A 118 8.05 -13.15 12.76
CA PRO A 118 6.63 -13.25 12.46
C PRO A 118 5.89 -11.91 12.60
N ASP A 119 6.29 -11.05 13.53
CA ASP A 119 5.61 -9.78 13.84
C ASP A 119 6.56 -8.58 13.84
N VAL A 120 7.84 -8.82 13.96
CA VAL A 120 8.88 -7.81 14.14
C VAL A 120 10.06 -8.12 13.24
N ILE A 121 10.65 -7.07 12.66
CA ILE A 121 11.93 -7.11 11.95
C ILE A 121 12.98 -6.54 12.88
N THR A 122 14.05 -7.30 13.13
CA THR A 122 15.22 -6.79 13.84
C THR A 122 16.22 -6.28 12.81
N MET A 123 16.47 -4.98 12.82
CA MET A 123 17.45 -4.33 11.95
C MET A 123 18.73 -4.08 12.74
N ARG A 124 19.84 -4.54 12.21
CA ARG A 124 21.18 -4.30 12.76
C ARG A 124 21.94 -3.35 11.85
N ILE A 125 22.51 -2.31 12.44
CA ILE A 125 23.30 -1.30 11.75
C ILE A 125 24.62 -1.14 12.48
N LEU A 126 25.72 -1.05 11.73
CA LEU A 126 27.01 -0.61 12.26
C LEU A 126 27.15 0.89 12.01
N MET A 127 27.31 1.66 13.08
CA MET A 127 27.56 3.09 13.00
C MET A 127 28.97 3.40 13.51
N ALA A 128 29.67 4.28 12.81
CA ALA A 128 30.93 4.82 13.30
C ALA A 128 30.68 5.54 14.64
N ASP A 129 31.56 5.37 15.60
CA ASP A 129 31.45 6.07 16.88
C ASP A 129 31.74 7.58 16.67
N VAL A 130 30.87 8.42 17.22
CA VAL A 130 30.98 9.88 17.15
C VAL A 130 32.21 10.40 17.95
N ASN A 131 32.73 9.61 18.90
CA ASN A 131 33.94 9.88 19.67
C ASN A 131 34.96 8.75 19.51
N PRO A 132 35.71 8.71 18.39
CA PRO A 132 36.83 7.78 18.31
C PRO A 132 37.85 8.19 19.38
N THR A 133 37.95 7.39 20.44
CA THR A 133 39.03 7.58 21.44
C THR A 133 40.36 7.42 20.72
N PRO A 134 41.32 8.35 20.83
CA PRO A 134 42.63 8.29 20.14
C PRO A 134 43.53 7.13 20.63
N ALA A 135 43.06 6.25 21.49
CA ALA A 135 43.74 5.08 22.00
C ALA A 135 43.96 3.93 20.97
N GLY A 136 43.64 4.16 19.69
CA GLY A 136 43.73 3.15 18.63
C GLY A 136 44.81 3.40 17.55
N GLU A 137 45.80 4.22 17.80
CA GLU A 137 46.93 4.44 16.87
C GLU A 137 47.98 3.31 16.84
N GLY A 138 47.60 2.11 17.15
CA GLY A 138 48.47 0.93 16.98
C GLY A 138 47.81 -0.03 15.97
N ASN A 139 48.54 -0.39 14.94
CA ASN A 139 48.14 -1.27 13.81
C ASN A 139 47.60 -2.68 14.21
N LEU A 140 47.20 -2.90 15.44
CA LEU A 140 46.75 -4.20 15.99
C LEU A 140 45.33 -4.17 16.58
N LEU A 141 44.71 -3.02 16.72
CA LEU A 141 43.36 -2.93 17.24
C LEU A 141 42.47 -2.32 16.14
N ARG A 142 41.60 -3.13 15.58
CA ARG A 142 40.44 -2.59 14.85
C ARG A 142 39.87 -1.46 15.70
N PRO A 143 39.58 -0.30 15.14
CA PRO A 143 38.97 0.77 15.90
C PRO A 143 37.71 0.22 16.55
N VAL A 144 37.69 0.19 17.86
CA VAL A 144 36.57 -0.24 18.74
C VAL A 144 35.37 0.71 18.58
N ALA A 145 35.42 1.60 17.61
CA ALA A 145 34.57 2.74 17.35
C ALA A 145 33.33 2.43 16.50
N ALA A 146 33.07 1.18 16.19
CA ALA A 146 31.81 0.85 15.52
C ALA A 146 30.77 0.39 16.56
N ARG A 147 29.73 1.20 16.77
CA ARG A 147 28.58 0.80 17.58
C ARG A 147 27.63 -0.03 16.74
N ARG A 148 27.44 -1.26 17.15
CA ARG A 148 26.35 -2.09 16.64
C ARG A 148 25.05 -1.63 17.32
N GLN A 149 24.10 -1.17 16.52
CA GLN A 149 22.75 -0.84 16.96
C GLN A 149 21.78 -1.90 16.43
N GLU A 150 20.88 -2.33 17.30
CA GLU A 150 19.78 -3.21 16.95
C GLU A 150 18.47 -2.48 17.21
N LEU A 151 17.63 -2.37 16.16
CA LEU A 151 16.33 -1.74 16.21
C LEU A 151 15.26 -2.78 15.89
N GLN A 152 14.21 -2.77 16.68
CA GLN A 152 13.02 -3.57 16.37
C GLN A 152 11.99 -2.71 15.63
N LEU A 153 11.58 -3.16 14.46
CA LEU A 153 10.71 -2.44 13.55
C LEU A 153 9.45 -3.26 13.26
N ARG A 154 8.35 -2.58 13.07
CA ARG A 154 7.19 -3.22 12.43
C ARG A 154 7.45 -3.28 10.92
N PRO A 155 6.92 -4.30 10.21
CA PRO A 155 7.07 -4.39 8.75
C PRO A 155 6.60 -3.14 8.00
N THR A 156 5.62 -2.41 8.54
CA THR A 156 5.09 -1.16 7.98
C THR A 156 6.06 0.02 8.05
N ASP A 157 7.00 -0.02 8.99
CA ASP A 157 7.92 1.09 9.26
C ASP A 157 9.29 0.86 8.56
N LEU A 158 9.42 -0.24 7.80
CA LEU A 158 10.69 -0.66 7.19
C LEU A 158 11.26 0.41 6.26
N ASN A 159 10.45 0.94 5.35
CA ASN A 159 10.90 1.92 4.36
C ASN A 159 11.49 3.16 5.02
N LYS A 160 10.76 3.74 5.98
CA LYS A 160 11.22 4.91 6.76
C LYS A 160 12.51 4.64 7.52
N ALA A 161 12.61 3.45 8.11
CA ALA A 161 13.80 3.08 8.85
C ALA A 161 15.02 2.92 7.94
N ILE A 162 14.84 2.38 6.74
CA ILE A 162 15.91 2.23 5.74
C ILE A 162 16.36 3.60 5.21
N ALA A 163 15.43 4.49 4.86
CA ALA A 163 15.75 5.84 4.39
C ALA A 163 16.48 6.67 5.46
N ALA A 164 16.18 6.44 6.73
CA ALA A 164 16.84 7.13 7.85
C ALA A 164 18.27 6.64 8.14
N ILE A 165 18.75 5.57 7.49
CA ILE A 165 20.10 5.06 7.72
C ILE A 165 21.15 6.01 7.10
N PRO A 166 22.12 6.52 7.88
CA PRO A 166 23.12 7.44 7.36
C PRO A 166 24.02 6.76 6.32
N ALA A 167 24.47 7.52 5.33
CA ALA A 167 25.32 7.02 4.23
C ALA A 167 26.59 6.27 4.71
N GLY A 168 27.15 6.66 5.85
CA GLY A 168 28.31 5.99 6.44
C GLY A 168 28.07 4.55 6.92
N ALA A 169 26.81 4.11 7.03
CA ALA A 169 26.46 2.74 7.39
C ALA A 169 26.39 1.79 6.18
N TRP A 170 26.78 2.23 4.99
CA TRP A 170 26.70 1.49 3.74
C TRP A 170 28.09 1.28 3.07
N PRO A 171 29.06 0.64 3.75
CA PRO A 171 30.41 0.48 3.23
C PRO A 171 30.49 -0.32 1.92
N TYR A 172 29.52 -1.21 1.66
CA TYR A 172 29.46 -1.98 0.40
C TYR A 172 28.58 -1.36 -0.67
N GLY A 173 28.05 -0.13 -0.43
CA GLY A 173 27.00 0.48 -1.22
C GLY A 173 25.60 0.02 -0.83
N ARG A 174 24.60 0.34 -1.63
CA ARG A 174 23.18 0.16 -1.36
C ARG A 174 22.75 -1.32 -1.46
N VAL A 175 23.21 -2.14 -0.52
CA VAL A 175 22.89 -3.57 -0.37
C VAL A 175 22.55 -3.91 1.07
N ILE A 176 21.54 -4.73 1.29
CA ILE A 176 21.10 -5.20 2.61
C ILE A 176 21.06 -6.72 2.59
N ALA A 177 21.58 -7.34 3.66
CA ALA A 177 21.36 -8.76 3.89
C ALA A 177 20.05 -8.97 4.65
N VAL A 178 19.26 -9.95 4.19
CA VAL A 178 17.96 -10.32 4.77
C VAL A 178 17.99 -11.80 5.10
N ALA A 179 17.60 -12.15 6.32
CA ALA A 179 17.49 -13.54 6.76
C ALA A 179 16.22 -13.76 7.58
N GLU A 180 15.79 -15.00 7.68
CA GLU A 180 14.78 -15.39 8.67
C GLU A 180 15.34 -15.24 10.08
N SER A 181 14.52 -14.76 11.01
CA SER A 181 14.92 -14.66 12.42
C SER A 181 15.16 -16.06 13.00
N PRO A 182 16.35 -16.33 13.58
CA PRO A 182 16.63 -17.61 14.21
C PRO A 182 15.76 -17.87 15.46
N ALA A 183 15.18 -16.83 16.03
CA ALA A 183 14.26 -16.93 17.18
C ALA A 183 12.83 -17.33 16.79
N ALA A 184 12.53 -17.43 15.50
CA ALA A 184 11.19 -17.78 15.03
C ALA A 184 10.85 -19.25 15.34
N ALA A 185 9.69 -19.46 15.98
CA ALA A 185 9.23 -20.81 16.25
C ALA A 185 8.88 -21.56 14.94
N ALA A 186 9.07 -22.88 14.94
CA ALA A 186 8.83 -23.71 13.74
C ALA A 186 7.42 -23.54 13.16
N LYS A 187 6.39 -23.34 14.01
CA LYS A 187 5.00 -23.11 13.59
C LYS A 187 4.82 -21.79 12.84
N ASP A 188 5.66 -20.79 13.08
CA ASP A 188 5.57 -19.45 12.52
C ASP A 188 6.39 -19.30 11.22
N ARG A 189 7.19 -20.29 10.83
CA ARG A 189 8.04 -20.25 9.63
C ARG A 189 7.28 -19.85 8.35
N PRO A 190 6.07 -20.37 8.07
CA PRO A 190 5.34 -19.94 6.87
C PRO A 190 4.97 -18.46 6.86
N LYS A 191 4.74 -17.87 8.06
CA LYS A 191 4.49 -16.44 8.21
C LYS A 191 5.76 -15.64 8.03
N VAL A 192 6.85 -16.10 8.64
CA VAL A 192 8.18 -15.47 8.50
C VAL A 192 8.61 -15.45 7.05
N ARG A 193 8.45 -16.55 6.31
CA ARG A 193 8.80 -16.61 4.88
C ARG A 193 8.04 -15.56 4.06
N ARG A 194 6.72 -15.44 4.25
CA ARG A 194 5.94 -14.38 3.60
C ARG A 194 6.39 -12.97 3.96
N ASN A 195 6.78 -12.77 5.23
CA ASN A 195 7.30 -11.47 5.68
C ASN A 195 8.67 -11.17 5.06
N VAL A 196 9.54 -12.17 4.88
CA VAL A 196 10.81 -12.03 4.17
C VAL A 196 10.57 -11.62 2.72
N GLU A 197 9.69 -12.31 2.01
CA GLU A 197 9.32 -11.98 0.63
C GLU A 197 8.76 -10.56 0.52
N ALA A 198 7.87 -10.16 1.44
CA ALA A 198 7.34 -8.81 1.49
C ALA A 198 8.42 -7.75 1.78
N ALA A 199 9.35 -8.03 2.68
CA ALA A 199 10.47 -7.13 2.99
C ALA A 199 11.40 -6.98 1.76
N ILE A 200 11.73 -8.07 1.09
CA ILE A 200 12.53 -8.06 -0.15
C ILE A 200 11.85 -7.21 -1.21
N GLN A 201 10.54 -7.36 -1.40
CA GLN A 201 9.79 -6.55 -2.35
C GLN A 201 9.86 -5.06 -2.01
N GLN A 202 9.61 -4.69 -0.74
CA GLN A 202 9.68 -3.30 -0.29
C GLN A 202 11.08 -2.69 -0.52
N LEU A 203 12.15 -3.43 -0.22
CA LEU A 203 13.53 -2.98 -0.43
C LEU A 203 13.86 -2.79 -1.92
N ASN A 204 13.42 -3.71 -2.77
CA ASN A 204 13.59 -3.61 -4.21
C ASN A 204 12.84 -2.40 -4.79
N ASP A 205 11.63 -2.11 -4.29
CA ASP A 205 10.85 -0.94 -4.69
C ASP A 205 11.57 0.38 -4.31
N LEU A 206 12.34 0.38 -3.24
CA LEU A 206 13.24 1.48 -2.85
C LEU A 206 14.55 1.52 -3.64
N GLY A 207 14.81 0.54 -4.50
CA GLY A 207 16.05 0.42 -5.28
C GLY A 207 17.25 -0.09 -4.46
N VAL A 208 17.01 -0.74 -3.33
CA VAL A 208 18.05 -1.39 -2.51
C VAL A 208 18.25 -2.81 -3.02
N VAL A 209 19.51 -3.20 -3.23
CA VAL A 209 19.85 -4.59 -3.58
C VAL A 209 19.73 -5.46 -2.34
N VAL A 210 19.12 -6.63 -2.49
CA VAL A 210 18.92 -7.56 -1.38
C VAL A 210 19.77 -8.80 -1.57
N GLU A 211 20.53 -9.15 -0.54
CA GLU A 211 21.25 -10.43 -0.41
C GLU A 211 20.46 -11.31 0.56
N GLU A 212 19.75 -12.30 0.04
CA GLU A 212 18.98 -13.21 0.88
C GLU A 212 19.89 -14.30 1.47
N TRP A 213 19.89 -14.42 2.78
CA TRP A 213 20.69 -15.42 3.48
C TRP A 213 19.80 -16.59 3.94
N PRO A 214 20.32 -17.84 3.84
CA PRO A 214 19.58 -19.01 4.28
C PRO A 214 19.25 -18.93 5.77
N ALA A 215 18.10 -19.47 6.15
CA ALA A 215 17.74 -19.67 7.55
C ALA A 215 18.79 -20.55 8.24
N ARG A 216 19.32 -20.11 9.37
CA ARG A 216 20.30 -20.85 10.19
C ARG A 216 19.62 -21.47 11.39
#